data_13e3b1b572b96ad9cde848107244aa2d
#
_entry.id   13e3b1b572b96ad9cde848107244aa2d
#
_cell.length_a   1.000
_cell.length_b   1.000
_cell.length_c   1.000
_cell.angle_alpha   90.00
_cell.angle_beta   90.00
_cell.angle_gamma   90.00
#
_symmetry.space_group_name_H-M   'P 1'
#
loop_
_entity.id
_entity.type
_entity.pdbx_description
1 polymer ?
#
loop_
_entity_poly.entity_id
_entity_poly.type
_entity_poly.pdbx_seq_one_letter_code
_entity_poly.pdbx_strand_id
1 'polypeptide(L)'
;MNKKGVIKGKKYGTAKITMKASGVKTKKITVYVRKAATGIKLSSAQTINFYKTGNTAQIKATALPGGKQMASKTLTYKSSNPQVAVVNSTGKVAAKKGGYSRIQISTTARSGKICTKDVDVFVYDGFDDVCSETSGSKTTFTFNPNWKSVTIYFTSQTGKQYSYKVDSIKTEFNMLENVKGFADERNGVAVSKDSARKANIINFKIIETGEDYDVLADAQRYQLTFYKALNNKVTFNVEK
;
A
#
# COMPACT_ATOMS: atom_id res chain seq x y z
N MET A 1 34.52 -0.36 -27.74
CA MET A 1 34.05 0.70 -28.65
C MET A 1 34.22 0.19 -30.06
N ASN A 2 33.27 0.38 -30.94
CA ASN A 2 33.37 0.01 -32.35
C ASN A 2 33.88 1.22 -33.17
N LYS A 3 34.15 0.97 -34.48
CA LYS A 3 34.62 2.00 -35.40
C LYS A 3 33.67 3.22 -35.55
N LYS A 4 32.39 3.06 -35.23
CA LYS A 4 31.37 4.13 -35.23
C LYS A 4 31.25 4.86 -33.90
N GLY A 5 32.15 4.62 -32.94
CA GLY A 5 32.14 5.27 -31.62
C GLY A 5 31.13 4.67 -30.63
N VAL A 6 30.41 3.60 -30.97
CA VAL A 6 29.45 2.96 -30.06
C VAL A 6 30.17 2.25 -28.93
N ILE A 7 29.81 2.56 -27.69
CA ILE A 7 30.37 1.98 -26.48
C ILE A 7 29.38 0.95 -25.91
N LYS A 8 29.88 -0.28 -25.67
CA LYS A 8 29.11 -1.35 -25.02
C LYS A 8 29.76 -1.72 -23.69
N GLY A 9 29.01 -1.61 -22.59
CA GLY A 9 29.45 -2.06 -21.27
C GLY A 9 29.52 -3.57 -21.20
N LYS A 10 30.69 -4.14 -20.80
CA LYS A 10 30.90 -5.59 -20.64
C LYS A 10 30.90 -6.03 -19.18
N LYS A 11 31.45 -5.20 -18.28
CA LYS A 11 31.51 -5.46 -16.82
C LYS A 11 31.17 -4.17 -16.08
N TYR A 12 30.67 -4.30 -14.86
CA TYR A 12 30.46 -3.15 -13.98
C TYR A 12 31.79 -2.51 -13.61
N GLY A 13 31.84 -1.18 -13.63
CA GLY A 13 33.06 -0.46 -13.32
C GLY A 13 33.11 0.91 -13.99
N THR A 14 34.31 1.44 -14.07
CA THR A 14 34.59 2.75 -14.70
C THR A 14 35.68 2.55 -15.72
N ALA A 15 35.48 3.08 -16.92
CA ALA A 15 36.47 3.10 -17.99
C ALA A 15 36.70 4.53 -18.47
N LYS A 16 37.95 4.92 -18.71
CA LYS A 16 38.31 6.16 -19.37
C LYS A 16 38.59 5.88 -20.82
N ILE A 17 37.87 6.53 -21.73
CA ILE A 17 38.06 6.41 -23.15
C ILE A 17 38.72 7.69 -23.64
N THR A 18 39.84 7.51 -24.33
CA THR A 18 40.59 8.63 -24.94
C THR A 18 40.33 8.65 -26.43
N MET A 19 39.90 9.78 -26.95
CA MET A 19 39.69 10.03 -28.35
C MET A 19 40.84 10.90 -28.85
N LYS A 20 41.55 10.41 -29.85
CA LYS A 20 42.67 11.10 -30.48
C LYS A 20 42.40 11.25 -31.98
N ALA A 21 42.70 12.40 -32.55
CA ALA A 21 42.75 12.64 -33.99
C ALA A 21 43.95 13.52 -34.29
N SER A 22 44.53 13.38 -35.48
CA SER A 22 45.67 14.22 -35.93
C SER A 22 45.26 15.69 -35.98
N GLY A 23 46.09 16.56 -35.43
CA GLY A 23 45.84 18.03 -35.44
C GLY A 23 44.76 18.50 -34.44
N VAL A 24 44.21 17.66 -33.63
CA VAL A 24 43.12 18.01 -32.67
C VAL A 24 43.47 17.65 -31.24
N LYS A 25 43.04 18.48 -30.27
CA LYS A 25 43.21 18.19 -28.84
C LYS A 25 42.55 16.87 -28.45
N THR A 26 43.29 16.01 -27.76
CA THR A 26 42.80 14.76 -27.20
C THR A 26 41.62 15.01 -26.25
N LYS A 27 40.50 14.34 -26.48
CA LYS A 27 39.36 14.32 -25.56
C LYS A 27 39.30 13.01 -24.77
N LYS A 28 38.93 13.13 -23.50
CA LYS A 28 38.73 11.98 -22.58
C LYS A 28 37.29 12.00 -22.09
N ILE A 29 36.63 10.85 -22.12
CA ILE A 29 35.33 10.64 -21.49
C ILE A 29 35.43 9.53 -20.46
N THR A 30 34.67 9.67 -19.36
CA THR A 30 34.54 8.62 -18.36
C THR A 30 33.21 7.92 -18.53
N VAL A 31 33.28 6.61 -18.73
CA VAL A 31 32.08 5.74 -18.86
C VAL A 31 31.93 4.93 -17.61
N TYR A 32 30.73 4.97 -17.04
CA TYR A 32 30.35 4.21 -15.86
C TYR A 32 29.37 3.12 -16.25
N VAL A 33 29.74 1.85 -16.03
CA VAL A 33 28.81 0.72 -16.15
C VAL A 33 28.34 0.38 -14.75
N ARG A 34 27.07 0.56 -14.48
CA ARG A 34 26.46 0.48 -13.15
C ARG A 34 25.40 -0.62 -13.07
N LYS A 35 25.19 -1.18 -11.87
CA LYS A 35 24.08 -2.10 -11.58
C LYS A 35 22.77 -1.33 -11.46
N ALA A 36 21.74 -1.85 -12.13
CA ALA A 36 20.37 -1.36 -11.91
C ALA A 36 19.85 -1.76 -10.52
N ALA A 37 18.84 -1.06 -10.05
CA ALA A 37 18.12 -1.44 -8.84
C ALA A 37 17.40 -2.79 -9.05
N THR A 38 17.38 -3.62 -8.00
CA THR A 38 16.70 -4.92 -7.98
C THR A 38 15.59 -4.96 -6.94
N GLY A 39 15.52 -3.98 -6.04
CA GLY A 39 14.52 -3.89 -4.98
C GLY A 39 14.85 -2.82 -3.95
N ILE A 40 14.07 -2.82 -2.88
CA ILE A 40 14.24 -1.97 -1.70
C ILE A 40 14.21 -2.87 -0.47
N LYS A 41 15.23 -2.75 0.39
CA LYS A 41 15.29 -3.38 1.71
C LYS A 41 14.77 -2.39 2.74
N LEU A 42 13.78 -2.80 3.53
CA LEU A 42 13.39 -2.13 4.76
C LEU A 42 14.21 -2.69 5.92
N SER A 43 14.69 -1.80 6.79
CA SER A 43 15.34 -2.12 8.06
C SER A 43 14.54 -1.56 9.25
N SER A 44 13.39 -0.93 9.00
CA SER A 44 12.36 -0.55 9.96
C SER A 44 11.14 -1.45 9.81
N ALA A 45 10.18 -1.33 10.74
CA ALA A 45 8.89 -1.98 10.62
C ALA A 45 8.16 -1.58 9.32
N GLN A 46 7.36 -2.48 8.79
CA GLN A 46 6.51 -2.23 7.62
C GLN A 46 5.20 -1.53 8.01
N THR A 47 4.89 -1.48 9.29
CA THR A 47 3.76 -0.74 9.85
C THR A 47 4.25 0.23 10.90
N ILE A 48 3.75 1.45 10.86
CA ILE A 48 4.02 2.53 11.83
C ILE A 48 2.70 2.90 12.49
N ASN A 49 2.66 2.83 13.82
CA ASN A 49 1.51 3.19 14.62
C ASN A 49 1.82 4.48 15.40
N PHE A 50 1.03 5.52 15.20
CA PHE A 50 1.07 6.75 15.96
C PHE A 50 -0.17 6.85 16.84
N TYR A 51 0.04 7.04 18.13
CA TYR A 51 -1.04 7.22 19.11
C TYR A 51 -1.35 8.70 19.40
N LYS A 52 -0.55 9.61 18.80
CA LYS A 52 -0.73 11.06 18.93
C LYS A 52 -0.27 11.77 17.66
N THR A 53 -1.04 12.77 17.24
CA THR A 53 -0.65 13.72 16.18
C THR A 53 0.61 14.47 16.56
N GLY A 54 1.41 14.89 15.58
CA GLY A 54 2.72 15.50 15.79
C GLY A 54 3.86 14.50 16.01
N ASN A 55 3.57 13.25 16.40
CA ASN A 55 4.60 12.23 16.53
C ASN A 55 5.28 11.94 15.19
N THR A 56 6.54 11.53 15.25
CA THR A 56 7.35 11.24 14.05
C THR A 56 8.04 9.89 14.16
N ALA A 57 8.25 9.24 13.01
CA ALA A 57 9.02 8.00 12.90
C ALA A 57 9.94 8.04 11.67
N GLN A 58 11.03 7.28 11.71
CA GLN A 58 11.98 7.21 10.62
C GLN A 58 11.86 5.87 9.87
N ILE A 59 11.51 5.93 8.61
CA ILE A 59 11.62 4.79 7.71
C ILE A 59 13.09 4.61 7.34
N LYS A 60 13.63 3.42 7.66
CA LYS A 60 14.98 3.02 7.28
C LYS A 60 14.90 2.09 6.09
N ALA A 61 15.22 2.61 4.90
CA ALA A 61 15.17 1.86 3.64
C ALA A 61 16.46 2.03 2.85
N THR A 62 16.83 1.02 2.09
CA THR A 62 18.01 1.05 1.20
C THR A 62 17.68 0.41 -0.14
N ALA A 63 18.16 1.02 -1.22
CA ALA A 63 18.04 0.46 -2.56
C ALA A 63 19.01 -0.72 -2.74
N LEU A 64 18.53 -1.82 -3.33
CA LEU A 64 19.33 -3.01 -3.63
C LEU A 64 19.80 -2.99 -5.10
N PRO A 65 20.94 -3.62 -5.39
CA PRO A 65 21.81 -4.44 -4.52
C PRO A 65 22.75 -3.64 -3.60
N GLY A 66 22.69 -2.32 -3.62
CA GLY A 66 23.61 -1.47 -2.83
C GLY A 66 25.03 -1.42 -3.42
N GLY A 67 25.97 -0.91 -2.63
CA GLY A 67 27.39 -0.83 -3.00
C GLY A 67 27.75 0.32 -3.96
N LYS A 68 29.04 0.47 -4.25
CA LYS A 68 29.57 1.56 -5.11
C LYS A 68 29.22 1.38 -6.60
N GLN A 69 28.87 0.18 -7.01
CA GLN A 69 28.59 -0.16 -8.41
C GLN A 69 27.12 0.09 -8.81
N MET A 70 26.26 0.46 -7.89
CA MET A 70 24.86 0.78 -8.17
C MET A 70 24.73 2.12 -8.92
N ALA A 71 23.78 2.20 -9.86
CA ALA A 71 23.56 3.39 -10.67
C ALA A 71 23.13 4.60 -9.84
N SER A 72 22.18 4.39 -8.92
CA SER A 72 21.77 5.36 -7.91
C SER A 72 21.21 4.62 -6.70
N LYS A 73 21.41 5.17 -5.51
CA LYS A 73 20.85 4.68 -4.25
C LYS A 73 19.71 5.57 -3.75
N THR A 74 19.40 6.63 -4.48
CA THR A 74 18.38 7.60 -4.09
C THR A 74 17.02 6.92 -4.04
N LEU A 75 16.30 7.16 -2.95
CA LEU A 75 14.92 6.76 -2.76
C LEU A 75 14.04 8.01 -2.77
N THR A 76 12.82 7.85 -3.22
CA THR A 76 11.75 8.84 -3.11
C THR A 76 10.63 8.26 -2.28
N TYR A 77 9.90 9.12 -1.58
CA TYR A 77 8.84 8.75 -0.66
C TYR A 77 7.59 9.53 -1.03
N LYS A 78 6.43 8.86 -1.03
CA LYS A 78 5.14 9.49 -1.31
C LYS A 78 4.09 8.96 -0.34
N SER A 79 3.34 9.86 0.27
CA SER A 79 2.17 9.52 1.08
C SER A 79 0.93 9.37 0.20
N SER A 80 0.11 8.36 0.42
CA SER A 80 -1.20 8.20 -0.23
C SER A 80 -2.22 9.20 0.34
N ASN A 81 -2.07 9.55 1.63
CA ASN A 81 -2.93 10.52 2.30
C ASN A 81 -2.12 11.50 3.15
N PRO A 82 -1.65 12.63 2.55
CA PRO A 82 -0.85 13.64 3.27
C PRO A 82 -1.60 14.36 4.40
N GLN A 83 -2.93 14.29 4.44
CA GLN A 83 -3.73 14.85 5.53
C GLN A 83 -3.55 14.02 6.82
N VAL A 84 -3.36 12.69 6.68
CA VAL A 84 -3.15 11.79 7.81
C VAL A 84 -1.67 11.73 8.21
N ALA A 85 -0.78 11.50 7.24
CA ALA A 85 0.66 11.43 7.50
C ALA A 85 1.45 11.99 6.31
N VAL A 86 2.45 12.81 6.61
CA VAL A 86 3.41 13.31 5.61
C VAL A 86 4.74 12.60 5.75
N VAL A 87 5.49 12.54 4.67
CA VAL A 87 6.85 12.00 4.65
C VAL A 87 7.78 12.96 3.93
N ASN A 88 8.98 13.16 4.45
CA ASN A 88 9.99 13.98 3.78
C ASN A 88 10.93 13.13 2.89
N SER A 89 11.83 13.80 2.18
CA SER A 89 12.80 13.17 1.27
C SER A 89 13.80 12.22 1.97
N THR A 90 13.94 12.30 3.28
CA THR A 90 14.81 11.41 4.06
C THR A 90 14.06 10.22 4.66
N GLY A 91 12.74 10.12 4.45
CA GLY A 91 11.89 9.06 4.97
C GLY A 91 11.42 9.29 6.41
N LYS A 92 11.51 10.52 6.95
CA LYS A 92 10.89 10.88 8.23
C LYS A 92 9.40 11.11 8.01
N VAL A 93 8.58 10.31 8.68
CA VAL A 93 7.11 10.37 8.67
C VAL A 93 6.64 11.18 9.86
N ALA A 94 5.64 12.03 9.66
CA ALA A 94 4.99 12.78 10.74
C ALA A 94 3.46 12.60 10.67
N ALA A 95 2.86 12.25 11.81
CA ALA A 95 1.41 12.15 12.00
C ALA A 95 0.76 13.54 12.01
N LYS A 96 -0.33 13.72 11.24
CA LYS A 96 -1.05 15.00 11.10
C LYS A 96 -2.48 14.92 11.61
N LYS A 97 -3.21 13.88 11.29
CA LYS A 97 -4.60 13.66 11.64
C LYS A 97 -4.84 12.16 11.80
N GLY A 98 -5.83 11.77 12.59
CA GLY A 98 -6.25 10.39 12.73
C GLY A 98 -6.66 9.78 11.39
N GLY A 99 -6.33 8.49 11.21
CA GLY A 99 -6.64 7.75 10.01
C GLY A 99 -5.50 6.86 9.51
N TYR A 100 -5.61 6.45 8.25
CA TYR A 100 -4.64 5.58 7.57
C TYR A 100 -3.97 6.32 6.41
N SER A 101 -2.69 6.06 6.23
CA SER A 101 -1.93 6.46 5.05
C SER A 101 -0.89 5.39 4.70
N ARG A 102 -0.65 5.19 3.41
CA ARG A 102 0.43 4.35 2.90
C ARG A 102 1.58 5.22 2.42
N ILE A 103 2.77 4.92 2.87
CA ILE A 103 3.99 5.56 2.36
C ILE A 103 4.61 4.64 1.33
N GLN A 104 4.56 5.03 0.06
CA GLN A 104 5.25 4.34 -1.02
C GLN A 104 6.69 4.84 -1.11
N ILE A 105 7.63 3.91 -1.10
CA ILE A 105 9.05 4.13 -1.29
C ILE A 105 9.40 3.66 -2.70
N SER A 106 10.12 4.47 -3.46
CA SER A 106 10.50 4.11 -4.83
C SER A 106 11.97 4.41 -5.09
N THR A 107 12.62 3.55 -5.89
CA THR A 107 13.89 3.91 -6.52
C THR A 107 13.64 4.88 -7.66
N THR A 108 14.63 5.71 -7.99
CA THR A 108 14.50 6.69 -9.08
C THR A 108 14.84 6.07 -10.45
N ALA A 109 14.46 6.73 -11.55
CA ALA A 109 14.83 6.33 -12.90
C ALA A 109 16.36 6.24 -13.08
N ARG A 110 17.13 7.08 -12.37
CA ARG A 110 18.62 7.01 -12.35
C ARG A 110 19.15 5.71 -11.77
N SER A 111 18.33 4.94 -11.07
CA SER A 111 18.67 3.59 -10.56
C SER A 111 18.63 2.52 -11.64
N GLY A 112 18.27 2.84 -12.89
CA GLY A 112 18.17 1.94 -14.03
C GLY A 112 16.91 1.04 -14.01
N LYS A 113 16.20 0.96 -12.90
CA LYS A 113 14.90 0.29 -12.72
C LYS A 113 14.16 0.96 -11.57
N ILE A 114 12.87 1.17 -11.73
CA ILE A 114 11.99 1.61 -10.64
C ILE A 114 11.51 0.36 -9.89
N CYS A 115 11.79 0.32 -8.59
CA CYS A 115 11.29 -0.67 -7.65
C CYS A 115 10.52 0.08 -6.58
N THR A 116 9.45 -0.52 -6.05
CA THR A 116 8.61 0.07 -5.00
C THR A 116 8.56 -0.82 -3.76
N LYS A 117 8.28 -0.21 -2.63
CA LYS A 117 8.00 -0.86 -1.35
C LYS A 117 7.08 0.04 -0.54
N ASP A 118 6.10 -0.53 0.15
CA ASP A 118 5.12 0.21 0.92
C ASP A 118 5.35 0.04 2.43
N VAL A 119 4.99 1.10 3.18
CA VAL A 119 4.92 1.13 4.65
C VAL A 119 3.55 1.67 5.02
N ASP A 120 2.81 0.92 5.83
CA ASP A 120 1.51 1.31 6.32
C ASP A 120 1.66 2.22 7.55
N VAL A 121 0.87 3.28 7.63
CA VAL A 121 0.88 4.25 8.73
C VAL A 121 -0.52 4.41 9.27
N PHE A 122 -0.69 4.14 10.55
CA PHE A 122 -1.94 4.37 11.30
C PHE A 122 -1.73 5.48 12.31
N VAL A 123 -2.66 6.42 12.35
CA VAL A 123 -2.71 7.47 13.36
C VAL A 123 -4.03 7.32 14.12
N TYR A 124 -3.96 6.96 15.40
CA TYR A 124 -5.14 6.66 16.23
C TYR A 124 -5.68 7.89 16.98
N ASP A 125 -4.96 8.99 16.98
CA ASP A 125 -5.35 10.23 17.63
C ASP A 125 -6.43 10.95 16.80
N GLY A 126 -7.63 11.13 17.38
CA GLY A 126 -8.75 11.76 16.68
C GLY A 126 -9.26 11.02 15.45
N PHE A 127 -9.10 9.69 15.43
CA PHE A 127 -9.64 8.83 14.37
C PHE A 127 -11.12 8.56 14.67
N ASP A 128 -11.98 9.50 14.29
CA ASP A 128 -13.41 9.46 14.59
C ASP A 128 -14.26 8.81 13.52
N ASP A 129 -13.77 8.74 12.28
CA ASP A 129 -14.51 8.22 11.12
C ASP A 129 -13.79 7.04 10.45
N VAL A 130 -14.55 6.22 9.73
CA VAL A 130 -14.00 5.19 8.85
C VAL A 130 -13.22 5.86 7.71
N CYS A 131 -11.93 5.53 7.59
CA CYS A 131 -11.13 6.02 6.46
C CYS A 131 -11.41 5.19 5.22
N SER A 132 -11.58 5.84 4.07
CA SER A 132 -11.77 5.17 2.78
C SER A 132 -10.72 5.58 1.76
N GLU A 133 -10.29 4.63 0.94
CA GLU A 133 -9.42 4.83 -0.21
C GLU A 133 -9.99 4.06 -1.40
N THR A 134 -10.19 4.73 -2.53
CA THR A 134 -10.67 4.09 -3.77
C THR A 134 -9.54 4.00 -4.78
N SER A 135 -9.34 2.82 -5.36
CA SER A 135 -8.36 2.56 -6.43
C SER A 135 -8.99 1.67 -7.50
N GLY A 136 -9.29 2.26 -8.66
CA GLY A 136 -10.09 1.61 -9.70
C GLY A 136 -11.50 1.26 -9.19
N SER A 137 -11.93 0.02 -9.35
CA SER A 137 -13.22 -0.48 -8.84
C SER A 137 -13.19 -0.96 -7.40
N LYS A 138 -12.04 -0.84 -6.71
CA LYS A 138 -11.87 -1.31 -5.33
C LYS A 138 -11.98 -0.15 -4.36
N THR A 139 -12.76 -0.33 -3.30
CA THR A 139 -12.81 0.62 -2.18
C THR A 139 -12.39 -0.08 -0.90
N THR A 140 -11.34 0.44 -0.25
CA THR A 140 -10.82 -0.07 1.02
C THR A 140 -11.24 0.86 2.14
N PHE A 141 -11.87 0.30 3.15
CA PHE A 141 -12.22 0.98 4.39
C PHE A 141 -11.28 0.53 5.50
N THR A 142 -10.75 1.50 6.26
CA THR A 142 -9.89 1.24 7.42
C THR A 142 -10.62 1.66 8.68
N PHE A 143 -10.63 0.77 9.67
CA PHE A 143 -11.33 0.93 10.94
C PHE A 143 -10.33 1.13 12.08
N ASN A 144 -10.72 1.91 13.09
CA ASN A 144 -9.92 2.02 14.30
C ASN A 144 -10.09 0.74 15.15
N PRO A 145 -9.01 0.02 15.47
CA PRO A 145 -9.07 -1.23 16.22
C PRO A 145 -9.52 -1.05 17.68
N ASN A 146 -9.58 0.17 18.18
CA ASN A 146 -10.03 0.48 19.54
C ASN A 146 -11.54 0.67 19.65
N TRP A 147 -12.28 0.74 18.54
CA TRP A 147 -13.74 0.76 18.56
C TRP A 147 -14.30 -0.59 19.02
N LYS A 148 -15.43 -0.54 19.70
CA LYS A 148 -16.10 -1.75 20.20
C LYS A 148 -16.69 -2.56 19.06
N SER A 149 -17.52 -1.93 18.25
CA SER A 149 -18.19 -2.58 17.15
C SER A 149 -18.34 -1.68 15.94
N VAL A 150 -18.63 -2.30 14.81
CA VAL A 150 -18.99 -1.60 13.57
C VAL A 150 -20.24 -2.25 12.98
N THR A 151 -21.21 -1.45 12.57
CA THR A 151 -22.35 -1.93 11.79
C THR A 151 -22.17 -1.51 10.34
N ILE A 152 -22.16 -2.47 9.45
CA ILE A 152 -22.09 -2.30 8.00
C ILE A 152 -23.52 -2.26 7.48
N TYR A 153 -23.89 -1.20 6.79
CA TYR A 153 -25.19 -1.07 6.15
C TYR A 153 -25.07 -1.25 4.65
N PHE A 154 -25.92 -2.09 4.10
CA PHE A 154 -26.02 -2.36 2.67
C PHE A 154 -27.37 -1.85 2.18
N THR A 155 -27.37 -0.98 1.18
CA THR A 155 -28.60 -0.50 0.53
C THR A 155 -28.83 -1.31 -0.76
N SER A 156 -29.94 -2.05 -0.82
CA SER A 156 -30.30 -2.88 -1.97
C SER A 156 -30.70 -2.02 -3.18
N GLN A 157 -30.88 -2.68 -4.33
CA GLN A 157 -31.40 -2.04 -5.55
C GLN A 157 -32.81 -1.47 -5.34
N THR A 158 -33.59 -2.06 -4.43
CA THR A 158 -34.96 -1.59 -4.08
C THR A 158 -34.93 -0.40 -3.10
N GLY A 159 -33.74 0.03 -2.64
CA GLY A 159 -33.58 1.10 -1.66
C GLY A 159 -33.76 0.67 -0.20
N LYS A 160 -34.06 -0.61 0.06
CA LYS A 160 -34.17 -1.14 1.42
C LYS A 160 -32.78 -1.32 2.03
N GLN A 161 -32.65 -1.00 3.32
CA GLN A 161 -31.37 -1.10 4.04
C GLN A 161 -31.33 -2.38 4.87
N TYR A 162 -30.19 -3.05 4.82
CA TYR A 162 -29.84 -4.24 5.58
C TYR A 162 -28.57 -3.98 6.34
N SER A 163 -28.36 -4.68 7.46
CA SER A 163 -27.16 -4.47 8.27
C SER A 163 -26.50 -5.77 8.68
N TYR A 164 -25.17 -5.68 8.84
CA TYR A 164 -24.36 -6.71 9.47
C TYR A 164 -23.51 -6.05 10.57
N LYS A 165 -23.66 -6.51 11.81
CA LYS A 165 -22.89 -6.00 12.94
C LYS A 165 -21.64 -6.85 13.15
N VAL A 166 -20.49 -6.19 13.18
CA VAL A 166 -19.20 -6.72 13.61
C VAL A 166 -19.03 -6.34 15.07
N ASP A 167 -19.20 -7.30 15.98
CA ASP A 167 -19.23 -7.05 17.42
C ASP A 167 -17.86 -6.75 18.03
N SER A 168 -16.77 -7.19 17.36
CA SER A 168 -15.40 -6.86 17.75
C SER A 168 -14.49 -6.81 16.54
N ILE A 169 -14.01 -5.63 16.18
CA ILE A 169 -13.10 -5.45 15.05
C ILE A 169 -11.87 -6.33 15.20
N LYS A 170 -11.27 -6.40 16.40
CA LYS A 170 -10.06 -7.19 16.66
C LYS A 170 -10.26 -8.69 16.47
N THR A 171 -11.39 -9.22 16.92
CA THR A 171 -11.65 -10.65 16.92
C THR A 171 -12.35 -11.09 15.65
N GLU A 172 -13.37 -10.35 15.24
CA GLU A 172 -14.25 -10.79 14.16
C GLU A 172 -13.62 -10.59 12.78
N PHE A 173 -12.79 -9.55 12.58
CA PHE A 173 -12.02 -9.44 11.32
C PHE A 173 -11.04 -10.60 11.15
N ASN A 174 -10.44 -11.11 12.23
CA ASN A 174 -9.66 -12.35 12.20
C ASN A 174 -10.50 -13.57 11.82
N MET A 175 -11.71 -13.67 12.34
CA MET A 175 -12.63 -14.76 12.00
C MET A 175 -13.05 -14.70 10.53
N LEU A 176 -13.42 -13.50 10.03
CA LEU A 176 -13.75 -13.27 8.63
C LEU A 176 -12.60 -13.66 7.70
N GLU A 177 -11.34 -13.43 8.11
CA GLU A 177 -10.16 -13.77 7.30
C GLU A 177 -9.82 -15.26 7.33
N ASN A 178 -9.91 -15.92 8.49
CA ASN A 178 -9.29 -17.22 8.74
C ASN A 178 -10.25 -18.41 8.71
N VAL A 179 -11.56 -18.21 8.85
CA VAL A 179 -12.51 -19.34 8.96
C VAL A 179 -12.88 -19.88 7.58
N LYS A 180 -12.47 -21.12 7.29
CA LYS A 180 -12.91 -21.86 6.11
C LYS A 180 -14.38 -22.26 6.26
N GLY A 181 -15.17 -22.04 5.19
CA GLY A 181 -16.59 -22.39 5.17
C GLY A 181 -17.44 -21.60 6.16
N PHE A 182 -16.93 -20.47 6.65
CA PHE A 182 -17.68 -19.54 7.48
C PHE A 182 -18.94 -19.08 6.75
N ALA A 183 -20.08 -19.24 7.39
CA ALA A 183 -21.34 -18.67 6.94
C ALA A 183 -22.04 -18.08 8.17
N ASP A 184 -22.54 -16.85 8.04
CA ASP A 184 -23.26 -16.13 9.08
C ASP A 184 -24.37 -15.29 8.42
N GLU A 185 -25.54 -15.29 9.04
CA GLU A 185 -26.71 -14.53 8.57
C GLU A 185 -27.17 -13.61 9.70
N ARG A 186 -27.05 -12.31 9.49
CA ARG A 186 -27.48 -11.27 10.42
C ARG A 186 -28.28 -10.20 9.71
N ASN A 187 -29.44 -9.86 10.25
CA ASN A 187 -30.26 -8.75 9.75
C ASN A 187 -30.54 -8.80 8.21
N GLY A 188 -30.64 -9.99 7.62
CA GLY A 188 -30.89 -10.16 6.18
C GLY A 188 -29.64 -10.11 5.31
N VAL A 189 -28.44 -10.19 5.91
CA VAL A 189 -27.17 -10.32 5.20
C VAL A 189 -26.52 -11.65 5.56
N ALA A 190 -26.24 -12.47 4.55
CA ALA A 190 -25.44 -13.66 4.67
C ALA A 190 -23.95 -13.34 4.44
N VAL A 191 -23.07 -13.88 5.28
CA VAL A 191 -21.63 -13.76 5.11
C VAL A 191 -21.06 -15.15 4.93
N SER A 192 -20.36 -15.38 3.82
CA SER A 192 -19.72 -16.65 3.52
C SER A 192 -18.33 -16.45 2.92
N LYS A 193 -17.44 -17.42 3.16
CA LYS A 193 -16.15 -17.49 2.51
C LYS A 193 -16.26 -18.38 1.27
N ASP A 194 -16.08 -17.81 0.10
CA ASP A 194 -16.08 -18.55 -1.15
C ASP A 194 -14.68 -19.14 -1.41
N SER A 195 -14.53 -20.43 -1.18
CA SER A 195 -13.30 -21.17 -1.45
C SER A 195 -12.99 -21.34 -2.94
N ALA A 196 -13.99 -21.16 -3.81
CA ALA A 196 -13.81 -21.33 -5.27
C ALA A 196 -13.18 -20.12 -5.93
N ARG A 197 -13.34 -18.90 -5.37
CA ARG A 197 -12.82 -17.67 -5.97
C ARG A 197 -11.40 -17.34 -5.51
N LYS A 198 -11.15 -17.22 -4.21
CA LYS A 198 -9.81 -17.11 -3.58
C LYS A 198 -9.97 -17.31 -2.09
N ALA A 199 -9.01 -17.97 -1.44
CA ALA A 199 -9.10 -18.39 -0.04
C ALA A 199 -9.34 -17.29 1.00
N ASN A 200 -9.14 -16.02 0.65
CA ASN A 200 -9.24 -14.85 1.53
C ASN A 200 -10.34 -13.84 1.14
N ILE A 201 -11.20 -14.17 0.18
CA ILE A 201 -12.34 -13.33 -0.18
C ILE A 201 -13.58 -13.83 0.53
N ILE A 202 -14.31 -12.91 1.13
CA ILE A 202 -15.57 -13.10 1.83
C ILE A 202 -16.66 -12.51 0.95
N ASN A 203 -17.79 -13.20 0.89
CA ASN A 203 -18.95 -12.72 0.17
C ASN A 203 -20.02 -12.26 1.17
N PHE A 204 -20.38 -10.97 1.14
CA PHE A 204 -21.55 -10.44 1.79
C PHE A 204 -22.71 -10.46 0.78
N LYS A 205 -23.78 -11.17 1.13
CA LYS A 205 -24.94 -11.32 0.27
C LYS A 205 -26.20 -10.81 0.95
N ILE A 206 -26.95 -9.92 0.30
CA ILE A 206 -28.28 -9.52 0.75
C ILE A 206 -29.22 -10.69 0.43
N ILE A 207 -29.80 -11.32 1.45
CA ILE A 207 -30.58 -12.57 1.33
C ILE A 207 -31.80 -12.35 0.42
N GLU A 208 -32.54 -11.26 0.63
CA GLU A 208 -33.79 -10.97 -0.07
C GLU A 208 -33.59 -10.71 -1.58
N THR A 209 -32.56 -9.96 -1.96
CA THR A 209 -32.33 -9.56 -3.36
C THR A 209 -31.28 -10.39 -4.08
N GLY A 210 -30.47 -11.13 -3.33
CA GLY A 210 -29.35 -11.88 -3.87
C GLY A 210 -28.15 -11.02 -4.30
N GLU A 211 -28.20 -9.69 -4.07
CA GLU A 211 -27.06 -8.81 -4.33
C GLU A 211 -25.86 -9.21 -3.48
N ASP A 212 -24.68 -9.26 -4.08
CA ASP A 212 -23.45 -9.70 -3.41
C ASP A 212 -22.32 -8.68 -3.46
N TYR A 213 -21.42 -8.77 -2.49
CA TYR A 213 -20.25 -7.93 -2.34
C TYR A 213 -19.05 -8.80 -1.94
N ASP A 214 -18.10 -8.96 -2.87
CA ASP A 214 -16.84 -9.62 -2.59
C ASP A 214 -15.92 -8.70 -1.80
N VAL A 215 -15.46 -9.15 -0.64
CA VAL A 215 -14.71 -8.33 0.31
C VAL A 215 -13.48 -9.10 0.80
N LEU A 216 -12.32 -8.47 0.78
CA LEU A 216 -11.14 -8.93 1.49
C LEU A 216 -11.13 -8.31 2.89
N ALA A 217 -11.15 -9.13 3.94
CA ALA A 217 -10.86 -8.69 5.29
C ALA A 217 -9.35 -8.83 5.57
N ASP A 218 -8.71 -7.72 5.92
CA ASP A 218 -7.31 -7.69 6.38
C ASP A 218 -7.29 -7.37 7.87
N ALA A 219 -7.24 -8.42 8.69
CA ALA A 219 -7.25 -8.30 10.15
C ALA A 219 -6.00 -7.60 10.70
N GLN A 220 -4.86 -7.68 10.01
CA GLN A 220 -3.64 -7.00 10.45
C GLN A 220 -3.72 -5.49 10.28
N ARG A 221 -4.50 -5.03 9.29
CA ARG A 221 -4.71 -3.62 8.97
C ARG A 221 -6.06 -3.09 9.40
N TYR A 222 -6.94 -3.94 9.92
CA TYR A 222 -8.33 -3.61 10.24
C TYR A 222 -9.07 -3.01 9.05
N GLN A 223 -8.94 -3.66 7.89
CA GLN A 223 -9.47 -3.19 6.62
C GLN A 223 -10.48 -4.16 6.01
N LEU A 224 -11.50 -3.58 5.36
CA LEU A 224 -12.38 -4.27 4.43
C LEU A 224 -12.19 -3.67 3.05
N THR A 225 -11.77 -4.48 2.08
CA THR A 225 -11.63 -4.06 0.67
C THR A 225 -12.72 -4.69 -0.16
N PHE A 226 -13.64 -3.85 -0.64
CA PHE A 226 -14.70 -4.23 -1.57
C PHE A 226 -14.17 -4.24 -3.00
N TYR A 227 -14.43 -5.31 -3.74
CA TYR A 227 -13.99 -5.50 -5.14
C TYR A 227 -15.03 -5.02 -6.17
N LYS A 228 -15.84 -4.06 -5.79
CA LYS A 228 -16.95 -3.53 -6.59
C LYS A 228 -17.08 -2.04 -6.34
N ALA A 229 -17.55 -1.29 -7.34
CA ALA A 229 -17.94 0.09 -7.13
C ALA A 229 -19.19 0.14 -6.22
N LEU A 230 -19.09 0.87 -5.12
CA LEU A 230 -20.12 0.84 -4.07
C LEU A 230 -21.27 1.82 -4.32
N ASN A 231 -21.01 2.93 -5.04
CA ASN A 231 -22.01 3.95 -5.38
C ASN A 231 -22.87 4.39 -4.18
N ASN A 232 -22.24 4.58 -3.02
CA ASN A 232 -22.87 4.91 -1.72
C ASN A 232 -23.82 3.84 -1.17
N LYS A 233 -23.80 2.61 -1.70
CA LYS A 233 -24.64 1.51 -1.22
C LYS A 233 -24.15 0.85 0.06
N VAL A 234 -22.93 1.15 0.47
CA VAL A 234 -22.33 0.63 1.71
C VAL A 234 -21.91 1.80 2.59
N THR A 235 -22.45 1.82 3.80
CA THR A 235 -22.14 2.81 4.83
C THR A 235 -21.85 2.13 6.16
N PHE A 236 -21.32 2.86 7.13
CA PHE A 236 -20.88 2.30 8.41
C PHE A 236 -21.37 3.15 9.57
N ASN A 237 -21.74 2.50 10.66
CA ASN A 237 -21.90 3.12 11.98
C ASN A 237 -20.93 2.45 12.96
N VAL A 238 -20.21 3.25 13.73
CA VAL A 238 -19.19 2.77 14.67
C VAL A 238 -19.58 3.09 16.11
N GLU A 239 -19.37 2.11 16.97
CA GLU A 239 -19.50 2.26 18.42
C GLU A 239 -18.09 2.36 19.01
N LYS A 240 -17.80 3.50 19.64
CA LYS A 240 -16.49 3.84 20.20
C LYS A 240 -16.25 3.23 21.58
#